data_75296fc8972a1e0303fc9f23701e9ea0
#
_entry.id   75296fc8972a1e0303fc9f23701e9ea0
#
_cell.length_a   1.000
_cell.length_b   1.000
_cell.length_c   1.000
_cell.angle_alpha   90.00
_cell.angle_beta   90.00
_cell.angle_gamma   90.00
#
_symmetry.space_group_name_H-M   'P 1'
#
loop_
_entity.id
_entity.type
_entity.pdbx_description
1 polymer ?
#
loop_
_entity_poly.entity_id
_entity_poly.type
_entity_poly.pdbx_seq_one_letter_code
_entity_poly.pdbx_strand_id
1 'polypeptide(L)'
;MIEIEALTKRYGSITVVDRVSISIATGSITVIVGTSGSGKSTLLRMINRLVEPTSGRVVIDGSDTTSEPAHLLRRRIGYAIQGHGLFPHRSVAENIATVPRLLGWDAARIRARIDDLLKIFQLDPGEFSAKFPHQLSGGQQQRVGVARALAAEPTVLLMDEPFGALDPIIRAKAQDDLRDIQRRFGTTIVLVTHDIDEAFRLGDRVAVMSNGQVLQYDRPAELLTHPADPFISRLTGTGDRAMKLLSLTTAGDAAEQGPAAGPAVAASATLREVLSDLVWSGAPEATVLNADGTERGRLTLDRVLARGRPD
;
A
#
# COMPACT_ATOMS: atom_id res chain seq x y z
N MET A 1 -2.93 -4.78 15.46
CA MET A 1 -1.61 -4.12 15.59
C MET A 1 -0.53 -5.15 15.35
N ILE A 2 0.54 -4.80 14.62
CA ILE A 2 1.69 -5.69 14.42
C ILE A 2 2.90 -5.05 15.11
N GLU A 3 3.52 -5.79 16.02
CA GLU A 3 4.72 -5.38 16.73
C GLU A 3 5.88 -6.28 16.31
N ILE A 4 6.95 -5.69 15.84
CA ILE A 4 8.18 -6.36 15.44
C ILE A 4 9.24 -5.92 16.45
N GLU A 5 9.84 -6.88 17.17
CA GLU A 5 10.77 -6.62 18.27
C GLU A 5 12.14 -7.26 18.00
N ALA A 6 13.15 -6.43 17.78
CA ALA A 6 14.54 -6.80 17.54
C ALA A 6 14.71 -7.98 16.54
N LEU A 7 13.87 -8.02 15.51
CA LEU A 7 13.78 -9.12 14.57
C LEU A 7 15.06 -9.23 13.75
N THR A 8 15.67 -10.40 13.77
CA THR A 8 16.95 -10.66 13.10
C THR A 8 16.87 -11.92 12.28
N LYS A 9 17.46 -11.88 11.07
CA LYS A 9 17.66 -13.06 10.22
C LYS A 9 19.08 -13.15 9.73
N ARG A 10 19.69 -14.32 9.98
CA ARG A 10 21.01 -14.69 9.48
C ARG A 10 20.93 -15.93 8.60
N TYR A 11 21.71 -15.95 7.55
CA TYR A 11 21.98 -17.13 6.73
C TYR A 11 23.50 -17.37 6.76
N GLY A 12 23.93 -18.35 7.55
CA GLY A 12 25.34 -18.55 7.84
C GLY A 12 25.96 -17.32 8.52
N SER A 13 26.98 -16.74 7.88
CA SER A 13 27.64 -15.51 8.37
C SER A 13 26.96 -14.20 7.95
N ILE A 14 25.97 -14.26 7.02
CA ILE A 14 25.35 -13.07 6.44
C ILE A 14 24.11 -12.71 7.25
N THR A 15 24.08 -11.50 7.80
CA THR A 15 22.88 -10.91 8.43
C THR A 15 22.08 -10.17 7.37
N VAL A 16 20.86 -10.67 7.06
CA VAL A 16 19.96 -10.10 6.04
C VAL A 16 18.96 -9.13 6.65
N VAL A 17 18.55 -9.37 7.89
CA VAL A 17 17.73 -8.44 8.69
C VAL A 17 18.40 -8.36 10.06
N ASP A 18 18.65 -7.14 10.55
CA ASP A 18 19.41 -6.88 11.77
C ASP A 18 18.59 -6.05 12.76
N ARG A 19 18.09 -6.69 13.82
CA ARG A 19 17.42 -6.11 14.99
C ARG A 19 16.33 -5.08 14.64
N VAL A 20 15.52 -5.36 13.62
CA VAL A 20 14.43 -4.48 13.23
C VAL A 20 13.35 -4.44 14.31
N SER A 21 12.97 -3.22 14.70
CA SER A 21 11.87 -2.97 15.64
C SER A 21 10.98 -1.88 15.06
N ILE A 22 9.71 -2.21 14.78
CA ILE A 22 8.67 -1.28 14.31
C ILE A 22 7.30 -1.70 14.85
N SER A 23 6.43 -0.72 15.06
CA SER A 23 5.04 -0.94 15.47
C SER A 23 4.10 -0.41 14.38
N ILE A 24 3.25 -1.29 13.85
CA ILE A 24 2.31 -1.02 12.76
C ILE A 24 0.90 -0.93 13.34
N ALA A 25 0.27 0.21 13.19
CA ALA A 25 -1.08 0.45 13.71
C ALA A 25 -2.12 -0.40 12.97
N THR A 26 -3.15 -0.83 13.70
CA THR A 26 -4.30 -1.52 13.09
C THR A 26 -4.98 -0.62 12.07
N GLY A 27 -5.36 -1.20 10.93
CA GLY A 27 -6.07 -0.50 9.88
C GLY A 27 -5.23 0.55 9.15
N SER A 28 -3.89 0.52 9.27
CA SER A 28 -2.99 1.41 8.52
C SER A 28 -2.30 0.68 7.38
N ILE A 29 -1.79 1.46 6.42
CA ILE A 29 -0.88 0.98 5.37
C ILE A 29 0.54 1.36 5.76
N THR A 30 1.38 0.37 6.02
CA THR A 30 2.83 0.55 6.17
C THR A 30 3.54 0.07 4.92
N VAL A 31 4.37 0.92 4.34
CA VAL A 31 5.19 0.54 3.19
C VAL A 31 6.66 0.40 3.60
N ILE A 32 7.28 -0.71 3.24
CA ILE A 32 8.70 -0.97 3.45
C ILE A 32 9.41 -0.74 2.13
N VAL A 33 10.28 0.27 2.08
CA VAL A 33 11.00 0.67 0.87
C VAL A 33 12.52 0.61 1.07
N GLY A 34 13.27 0.44 -0.01
CA GLY A 34 14.74 0.42 0.01
C GLY A 34 15.31 -0.27 -1.21
N THR A 35 16.63 -0.26 -1.36
CA THR A 35 17.31 -0.88 -2.50
C THR A 35 17.11 -2.40 -2.56
N SER A 36 17.36 -3.00 -3.72
CA SER A 36 17.38 -4.46 -3.85
C SER A 36 18.40 -5.07 -2.88
N GLY A 37 18.03 -6.17 -2.25
CA GLY A 37 18.89 -6.84 -1.26
C GLY A 37 18.90 -6.21 0.14
N SER A 38 18.13 -5.15 0.42
CA SER A 38 18.11 -4.52 1.76
C SER A 38 17.36 -5.33 2.83
N GLY A 39 16.77 -6.49 2.51
CA GLY A 39 16.10 -7.38 3.47
C GLY A 39 14.58 -7.28 3.53
N LYS A 40 13.93 -6.41 2.74
CA LYS A 40 12.48 -6.13 2.77
C LYS A 40 11.60 -7.37 2.65
N SER A 41 11.76 -8.15 1.59
CA SER A 41 10.98 -9.37 1.37
C SER A 41 11.24 -10.44 2.45
N THR A 42 12.47 -10.47 3.00
CA THR A 42 12.80 -11.36 4.12
C THR A 42 12.05 -10.92 5.39
N LEU A 43 12.04 -9.61 5.68
CA LEU A 43 11.28 -9.05 6.80
C LEU A 43 9.78 -9.37 6.64
N LEU A 44 9.20 -9.13 5.45
CA LEU A 44 7.80 -9.44 5.17
C LEU A 44 7.48 -10.93 5.38
N ARG A 45 8.38 -11.82 4.92
CA ARG A 45 8.23 -13.29 5.06
C ARG A 45 8.42 -13.78 6.49
N MET A 46 9.09 -13.04 7.35
CA MET A 46 9.18 -13.35 8.78
C MET A 46 7.87 -13.01 9.51
N ILE A 47 7.12 -11.98 9.10
CA ILE A 47 5.83 -11.62 9.71
C ILE A 47 4.83 -12.78 9.61
N ASN A 48 4.78 -13.49 8.48
CA ASN A 48 3.89 -14.65 8.28
C ASN A 48 4.60 -16.00 8.50
N ARG A 49 5.80 -16.00 9.07
CA ARG A 49 6.60 -17.20 9.35
C ARG A 49 6.83 -18.09 8.12
N LEU A 50 6.91 -17.53 6.91
CA LEU A 50 7.49 -18.23 5.76
C LEU A 50 9.02 -18.36 5.90
N VAL A 51 9.61 -17.44 6.65
CA VAL A 51 11.01 -17.48 7.09
C VAL A 51 11.01 -17.36 8.60
N GLU A 52 11.57 -18.34 9.29
CA GLU A 52 11.72 -18.25 10.75
C GLU A 52 12.86 -17.28 11.10
N PRO A 53 12.65 -16.35 12.05
CA PRO A 53 13.69 -15.45 12.52
C PRO A 53 14.81 -16.22 13.22
N THR A 54 16.03 -15.66 13.21
CA THR A 54 17.14 -16.16 14.02
C THR A 54 17.02 -15.70 15.48
N SER A 55 16.49 -14.49 15.69
CA SER A 55 16.16 -13.94 17.01
C SER A 55 15.14 -12.81 16.88
N GLY A 56 14.60 -12.35 18.00
CA GLY A 56 13.49 -11.41 18.04
C GLY A 56 12.15 -12.11 17.84
N ARG A 57 11.06 -11.34 17.82
CA ARG A 57 9.70 -11.88 17.69
C ARG A 57 8.79 -10.94 16.90
N VAL A 58 7.68 -11.49 16.45
CA VAL A 58 6.56 -10.76 15.86
C VAL A 58 5.31 -11.05 16.66
N VAL A 59 4.61 -10.00 17.07
CA VAL A 59 3.34 -10.07 17.79
C VAL A 59 2.25 -9.48 16.88
N ILE A 60 1.16 -10.19 16.67
CA ILE A 60 -0.01 -9.73 15.90
C ILE A 60 -1.23 -9.75 16.82
N ASP A 61 -1.85 -8.59 17.00
CA ASP A 61 -3.03 -8.40 17.87
C ASP A 61 -2.81 -8.96 19.29
N GLY A 62 -1.63 -8.71 19.86
CA GLY A 62 -1.24 -9.15 21.21
C GLY A 62 -0.79 -10.61 21.31
N SER A 63 -0.81 -11.38 20.21
CA SER A 63 -0.38 -12.78 20.22
C SER A 63 0.95 -12.95 19.51
N ASP A 64 1.92 -13.57 20.16
CA ASP A 64 3.19 -13.96 19.53
C ASP A 64 2.91 -14.95 18.39
N THR A 65 3.46 -14.68 17.22
CA THR A 65 3.24 -15.54 16.03
C THR A 65 3.76 -16.96 16.19
N THR A 66 4.64 -17.21 17.16
CA THR A 66 5.18 -18.54 17.47
C THR A 66 4.28 -19.36 18.40
N SER A 67 3.26 -18.73 19.02
CA SER A 67 2.35 -19.38 19.96
C SER A 67 1.39 -20.37 19.29
N GLU A 68 1.26 -20.34 17.97
CA GLU A 68 0.43 -21.25 17.17
C GLU A 68 1.22 -21.88 16.00
N PRO A 69 0.75 -23.01 15.45
CA PRO A 69 1.33 -23.59 14.25
C PRO A 69 1.31 -22.63 13.07
N ALA A 70 2.43 -22.49 12.34
CA ALA A 70 2.59 -21.51 11.25
C ALA A 70 1.50 -21.62 10.16
N HIS A 71 0.95 -22.80 9.90
CA HIS A 71 -0.11 -22.96 8.91
C HIS A 71 -1.46 -22.38 9.37
N LEU A 72 -1.73 -22.30 10.67
CA LEU A 72 -2.93 -21.64 11.22
C LEU A 72 -2.76 -20.13 11.16
N LEU A 73 -1.60 -19.61 11.57
CA LEU A 73 -1.25 -18.19 11.42
C LEU A 73 -1.48 -17.72 9.96
N ARG A 74 -0.94 -18.46 8.99
CA ARG A 74 -1.02 -18.09 7.56
C ARG A 74 -2.43 -18.11 6.99
N ARG A 75 -3.38 -18.82 7.60
CA ARG A 75 -4.80 -18.79 7.18
C ARG A 75 -5.51 -17.49 7.58
N ARG A 76 -4.96 -16.77 8.57
CA ARG A 76 -5.50 -15.49 9.07
C ARG A 76 -4.83 -14.27 8.45
N ILE A 77 -3.72 -14.48 7.74
CA ILE A 77 -2.95 -13.43 7.07
C ILE A 77 -3.15 -13.57 5.56
N GLY A 78 -3.62 -12.52 4.91
CA GLY A 78 -3.60 -12.42 3.46
C GLY A 78 -2.18 -12.23 2.96
N TYR A 79 -1.78 -12.94 1.92
CA TYR A 79 -0.45 -12.79 1.34
C TYR A 79 -0.50 -12.75 -0.18
N ALA A 80 -0.17 -11.57 -0.74
CA ALA A 80 0.01 -11.36 -2.17
C ALA A 80 1.51 -11.42 -2.48
N ILE A 81 1.93 -12.51 -3.11
CA ILE A 81 3.34 -12.77 -3.46
C ILE A 81 3.71 -12.07 -4.76
N GLN A 82 4.99 -11.77 -4.93
CA GLN A 82 5.57 -11.28 -6.18
C GLN A 82 5.23 -12.23 -7.36
N GLY A 83 4.88 -11.67 -8.54
CA GLY A 83 4.59 -12.45 -9.73
C GLY A 83 3.23 -13.18 -9.74
N HIS A 84 2.21 -12.60 -9.11
CA HIS A 84 0.80 -13.04 -9.05
C HIS A 84 0.54 -14.33 -8.24
N GLY A 85 1.43 -15.33 -8.29
CA GLY A 85 1.38 -16.58 -7.52
C GLY A 85 0.10 -17.40 -7.67
N LEU A 86 -0.69 -17.19 -8.72
CA LEU A 86 -1.90 -17.96 -8.97
C LEU A 86 -1.59 -19.42 -9.30
N PHE A 87 -2.44 -20.33 -8.86
CA PHE A 87 -2.36 -21.73 -9.24
C PHE A 87 -2.78 -21.87 -10.71
N PRO A 88 -1.85 -22.22 -11.64
CA PRO A 88 -2.12 -22.20 -13.07
C PRO A 88 -3.16 -23.22 -13.53
N HIS A 89 -3.36 -24.29 -12.75
CA HIS A 89 -4.30 -25.36 -13.00
C HIS A 89 -5.67 -25.16 -12.34
N ARG A 90 -5.90 -24.00 -11.71
CA ARG A 90 -7.16 -23.62 -11.06
C ARG A 90 -7.78 -22.43 -11.75
N SER A 91 -9.10 -22.41 -11.84
CA SER A 91 -9.82 -21.22 -12.30
C SER A 91 -9.65 -20.03 -11.33
N VAL A 92 -10.07 -18.85 -11.76
CA VAL A 92 -10.11 -17.63 -10.94
C VAL A 92 -10.92 -17.89 -9.65
N ALA A 93 -12.13 -18.44 -9.78
CA ALA A 93 -12.98 -18.75 -8.63
C ALA A 93 -12.31 -19.75 -7.66
N GLU A 94 -11.64 -20.76 -8.19
CA GLU A 94 -10.93 -21.76 -7.36
C GLU A 94 -9.67 -21.19 -6.70
N ASN A 95 -8.96 -20.26 -7.36
CA ASN A 95 -7.86 -19.52 -6.76
C ASN A 95 -8.36 -18.71 -5.57
N ILE A 96 -9.41 -17.91 -5.74
CA ILE A 96 -9.99 -17.08 -4.68
C ILE A 96 -10.54 -17.96 -3.54
N ALA A 97 -11.21 -19.07 -3.85
CA ALA A 97 -11.79 -20.00 -2.88
C ALA A 97 -10.75 -20.75 -2.01
N THR A 98 -9.47 -20.67 -2.30
CA THR A 98 -8.45 -21.53 -1.69
C THR A 98 -8.44 -21.46 -0.17
N VAL A 99 -8.30 -20.27 0.42
CA VAL A 99 -8.24 -20.12 1.88
C VAL A 99 -9.63 -20.29 2.54
N PRO A 100 -10.72 -19.72 2.00
CA PRO A 100 -12.06 -19.98 2.53
C PRO A 100 -12.41 -21.47 2.64
N ARG A 101 -12.04 -22.29 1.63
CA ARG A 101 -12.23 -23.76 1.71
C ARG A 101 -11.41 -24.39 2.84
N LEU A 102 -10.15 -23.96 3.05
CA LEU A 102 -9.32 -24.45 4.15
C LEU A 102 -9.85 -24.06 5.53
N LEU A 103 -10.65 -22.99 5.60
CA LEU A 103 -11.34 -22.54 6.81
C LEU A 103 -12.71 -23.22 6.99
N GLY A 104 -13.12 -24.09 6.06
CA GLY A 104 -14.39 -24.83 6.15
C GLY A 104 -15.63 -23.97 5.88
N TRP A 105 -15.51 -22.86 5.14
CA TRP A 105 -16.67 -22.05 4.76
C TRP A 105 -17.62 -22.87 3.87
N ASP A 106 -18.91 -22.65 4.03
CA ASP A 106 -19.91 -23.27 3.16
C ASP A 106 -19.83 -22.73 1.71
N ALA A 107 -20.34 -23.54 0.77
CA ALA A 107 -20.23 -23.25 -0.65
C ALA A 107 -21.00 -21.98 -1.09
N ALA A 108 -22.08 -21.63 -0.39
CA ALA A 108 -22.87 -20.44 -0.71
C ALA A 108 -22.11 -19.16 -0.29
N ARG A 109 -21.54 -19.15 0.92
CA ARG A 109 -20.68 -18.05 1.41
C ARG A 109 -19.46 -17.86 0.50
N ILE A 110 -18.81 -18.95 0.10
CA ILE A 110 -17.65 -18.89 -0.81
C ILE A 110 -18.05 -18.25 -2.14
N ARG A 111 -19.15 -18.65 -2.75
CA ARG A 111 -19.63 -18.07 -4.02
C ARG A 111 -19.93 -16.59 -3.90
N ALA A 112 -20.70 -16.20 -2.89
CA ALA A 112 -21.02 -14.80 -2.64
C ALA A 112 -19.74 -13.97 -2.45
N ARG A 113 -18.76 -14.47 -1.70
CA ARG A 113 -17.48 -13.81 -1.48
C ARG A 113 -16.66 -13.63 -2.75
N ILE A 114 -16.62 -14.65 -3.64
CA ILE A 114 -15.95 -14.59 -4.93
C ILE A 114 -16.59 -13.50 -5.80
N ASP A 115 -17.92 -13.50 -5.91
CA ASP A 115 -18.65 -12.53 -6.72
C ASP A 115 -18.44 -11.10 -6.22
N ASP A 116 -18.46 -10.88 -4.91
CA ASP A 116 -18.19 -9.58 -4.29
C ASP A 116 -16.77 -9.10 -4.59
N LEU A 117 -15.77 -9.95 -4.40
CA LEU A 117 -14.37 -9.59 -4.65
C LEU A 117 -14.13 -9.30 -6.13
N LEU A 118 -14.64 -10.12 -7.04
CA LEU A 118 -14.50 -9.89 -8.47
C LEU A 118 -15.12 -8.54 -8.87
N LYS A 119 -16.31 -8.19 -8.36
CA LYS A 119 -16.94 -6.88 -8.60
C LYS A 119 -16.09 -5.73 -8.05
N ILE A 120 -15.57 -5.86 -6.81
CA ILE A 120 -14.68 -4.86 -6.20
C ILE A 120 -13.45 -4.61 -7.09
N PHE A 121 -12.86 -5.69 -7.62
CA PHE A 121 -11.71 -5.61 -8.51
C PHE A 121 -12.08 -5.35 -9.99
N GLN A 122 -13.32 -4.97 -10.29
CA GLN A 122 -13.82 -4.63 -11.62
C GLN A 122 -13.61 -5.78 -12.65
N LEU A 123 -13.83 -7.01 -12.19
CA LEU A 123 -13.85 -8.21 -12.99
C LEU A 123 -15.28 -8.78 -12.96
N ASP A 124 -15.96 -8.87 -14.10
CA ASP A 124 -17.31 -9.43 -14.13
C ASP A 124 -17.30 -10.90 -13.70
N PRO A 125 -18.05 -11.30 -12.64
CA PRO A 125 -18.04 -12.67 -12.16
C PRO A 125 -18.48 -13.69 -13.22
N GLY A 126 -19.45 -13.33 -14.07
CA GLY A 126 -19.96 -14.20 -15.12
C GLY A 126 -18.91 -14.50 -16.19
N GLU A 127 -18.05 -13.52 -16.48
CA GLU A 127 -16.98 -13.67 -17.48
C GLU A 127 -15.72 -14.31 -16.88
N PHE A 128 -15.31 -13.89 -15.66
CA PHE A 128 -13.96 -14.16 -15.14
C PHE A 128 -13.88 -15.38 -14.23
N SER A 129 -14.96 -15.79 -13.54
CA SER A 129 -14.90 -16.87 -12.54
C SER A 129 -14.35 -18.19 -13.09
N ALA A 130 -14.71 -18.55 -14.30
CA ALA A 130 -14.30 -19.80 -14.95
C ALA A 130 -12.95 -19.73 -15.67
N LYS A 131 -12.41 -18.53 -15.91
CA LYS A 131 -11.12 -18.33 -16.61
C LYS A 131 -9.95 -18.88 -15.79
N PHE A 132 -8.92 -19.32 -16.47
CA PHE A 132 -7.66 -19.74 -15.90
C PHE A 132 -6.63 -18.60 -15.97
N PRO A 133 -5.57 -18.61 -15.14
CA PRO A 133 -4.56 -17.54 -15.13
C PRO A 133 -3.96 -17.20 -16.48
N HIS A 134 -3.69 -18.17 -17.35
CA HIS A 134 -3.14 -17.95 -18.69
C HIS A 134 -4.08 -17.21 -19.65
N GLN A 135 -5.36 -17.09 -19.31
CA GLN A 135 -6.37 -16.36 -20.09
C GLN A 135 -6.55 -14.91 -19.63
N LEU A 136 -5.76 -14.49 -18.63
CA LEU A 136 -5.82 -13.17 -18.01
C LEU A 136 -4.63 -12.32 -18.41
N SER A 137 -4.82 -11.00 -18.56
CA SER A 137 -3.72 -10.05 -18.61
C SER A 137 -2.95 -10.01 -17.28
N GLY A 138 -1.70 -9.51 -17.27
CA GLY A 138 -0.92 -9.38 -16.05
C GLY A 138 -1.64 -8.59 -14.95
N GLY A 139 -2.29 -7.47 -15.31
CA GLY A 139 -3.07 -6.68 -14.36
C GLY A 139 -4.32 -7.41 -13.83
N GLN A 140 -4.98 -8.23 -14.65
CA GLN A 140 -6.10 -9.06 -14.21
C GLN A 140 -5.62 -10.18 -13.27
N GLN A 141 -4.49 -10.83 -13.57
CA GLN A 141 -3.89 -11.83 -12.69
C GLN A 141 -3.56 -11.25 -11.33
N GLN A 142 -3.02 -10.02 -11.31
CA GLN A 142 -2.70 -9.33 -10.07
C GLN A 142 -3.93 -9.03 -9.23
N ARG A 143 -5.00 -8.49 -9.85
CA ARG A 143 -6.27 -8.25 -9.15
C ARG A 143 -6.85 -9.53 -8.57
N VAL A 144 -6.79 -10.63 -9.28
CA VAL A 144 -7.20 -11.97 -8.77
C VAL A 144 -6.28 -12.43 -7.63
N GLY A 145 -4.97 -12.17 -7.70
CA GLY A 145 -4.01 -12.46 -6.64
C GLY A 145 -4.33 -11.74 -5.32
N VAL A 146 -4.66 -10.45 -5.41
CA VAL A 146 -5.09 -9.63 -4.25
C VAL A 146 -6.47 -10.10 -3.76
N ALA A 147 -7.42 -10.36 -4.66
CA ALA A 147 -8.74 -10.91 -4.30
C ALA A 147 -8.59 -12.22 -3.52
N ARG A 148 -7.71 -13.14 -3.96
CA ARG A 148 -7.41 -14.38 -3.25
C ARG A 148 -6.85 -14.11 -1.85
N ALA A 149 -5.94 -13.15 -1.72
CA ALA A 149 -5.34 -12.81 -0.43
C ALA A 149 -6.38 -12.24 0.55
N LEU A 150 -7.41 -11.53 0.06
CA LEU A 150 -8.51 -10.94 0.84
C LEU A 150 -9.71 -11.88 1.04
N ALA A 151 -9.72 -13.04 0.40
CA ALA A 151 -10.90 -13.90 0.33
C ALA A 151 -11.39 -14.37 1.71
N ALA A 152 -10.47 -14.66 2.62
CA ALA A 152 -10.75 -15.12 3.98
C ALA A 152 -10.97 -14.00 5.01
N GLU A 153 -11.18 -12.76 4.56
CA GLU A 153 -11.38 -11.58 5.42
C GLU A 153 -10.23 -11.38 6.44
N PRO A 154 -8.96 -11.36 5.99
CA PRO A 154 -7.84 -11.27 6.91
C PRO A 154 -7.77 -9.88 7.57
N THR A 155 -7.33 -9.82 8.84
CA THR A 155 -7.04 -8.56 9.54
C THR A 155 -5.72 -7.95 9.09
N VAL A 156 -4.81 -8.75 8.54
CA VAL A 156 -3.48 -8.36 8.03
C VAL A 156 -3.33 -8.83 6.59
N LEU A 157 -2.90 -7.92 5.71
CA LEU A 157 -2.55 -8.20 4.32
C LEU A 157 -1.08 -7.85 4.08
N LEU A 158 -0.29 -8.82 3.69
CA LEU A 158 1.11 -8.66 3.32
C LEU A 158 1.24 -8.69 1.79
N MET A 159 2.03 -7.78 1.22
CA MET A 159 2.19 -7.66 -0.23
C MET A 159 3.66 -7.48 -0.60
N ASP A 160 4.20 -8.37 -1.43
CA ASP A 160 5.60 -8.34 -1.89
C ASP A 160 5.64 -7.83 -3.34
N GLU A 161 6.04 -6.57 -3.55
CA GLU A 161 6.10 -5.85 -4.84
C GLU A 161 4.84 -6.01 -5.71
N PRO A 162 3.63 -5.67 -5.16
CA PRO A 162 2.38 -6.01 -5.83
C PRO A 162 2.14 -5.28 -7.15
N PHE A 163 2.82 -4.16 -7.43
CA PHE A 163 2.57 -3.34 -8.62
C PHE A 163 3.75 -3.31 -9.60
N GLY A 164 4.84 -4.05 -9.33
CA GLY A 164 6.07 -3.97 -10.10
C GLY A 164 5.95 -4.39 -11.57
N ALA A 165 5.00 -5.26 -11.89
CA ALA A 165 4.79 -5.77 -13.26
C ALA A 165 3.69 -5.01 -14.05
N LEU A 166 3.11 -3.93 -13.50
CA LEU A 166 2.02 -3.17 -14.13
C LEU A 166 2.57 -1.97 -14.89
N ASP A 167 1.93 -1.67 -16.02
CA ASP A 167 2.13 -0.39 -16.71
C ASP A 167 1.66 0.80 -15.83
N PRO A 168 2.14 2.03 -16.09
CA PRO A 168 1.89 3.17 -15.21
C PRO A 168 0.40 3.50 -14.99
N ILE A 169 -0.44 3.35 -16.03
CA ILE A 169 -1.88 3.70 -15.94
C ILE A 169 -2.62 2.68 -15.08
N ILE A 170 -2.39 1.39 -15.36
CA ILE A 170 -3.01 0.29 -14.58
C ILE A 170 -2.48 0.30 -13.15
N ARG A 171 -1.20 0.60 -12.95
CA ARG A 171 -0.57 0.71 -11.62
C ARG A 171 -1.25 1.79 -10.76
N ALA A 172 -1.41 3.01 -11.30
CA ALA A 172 -2.07 4.09 -10.58
C ALA A 172 -3.47 3.70 -10.11
N LYS A 173 -4.26 3.09 -11.01
CA LYS A 173 -5.61 2.61 -10.67
C LYS A 173 -5.59 1.50 -9.61
N ALA A 174 -4.69 0.53 -9.73
CA ALA A 174 -4.59 -0.57 -8.77
C ALA A 174 -4.17 -0.08 -7.36
N GLN A 175 -3.38 0.98 -7.30
CA GLN A 175 -3.02 1.65 -6.03
C GLN A 175 -4.23 2.35 -5.40
N ASP A 176 -5.06 3.04 -6.20
CA ASP A 176 -6.29 3.66 -5.70
C ASP A 176 -7.29 2.59 -5.23
N ASP A 177 -7.49 1.53 -6.04
CA ASP A 177 -8.33 0.39 -5.66
C ASP A 177 -7.86 -0.24 -4.32
N LEU A 178 -6.54 -0.35 -4.09
CA LEU A 178 -6.01 -0.88 -2.82
C LEU A 178 -6.35 0.02 -1.63
N ARG A 179 -6.25 1.34 -1.77
CA ARG A 179 -6.63 2.29 -0.72
C ARG A 179 -8.14 2.20 -0.40
N ASP A 180 -8.98 2.10 -1.41
CA ASP A 180 -10.43 1.98 -1.23
C ASP A 180 -10.79 0.67 -0.53
N ILE A 181 -10.13 -0.42 -0.89
CA ILE A 181 -10.27 -1.73 -0.24
C ILE A 181 -9.82 -1.65 1.23
N GLN A 182 -8.67 -1.03 1.50
CA GLN A 182 -8.18 -0.86 2.86
C GLN A 182 -9.16 -0.06 3.71
N ARG A 183 -9.68 1.07 3.21
CA ARG A 183 -10.70 1.89 3.90
C ARG A 183 -11.99 1.11 4.15
N ARG A 184 -12.43 0.32 3.17
CA ARG A 184 -13.68 -0.45 3.25
C ARG A 184 -13.60 -1.58 4.28
N PHE A 185 -12.47 -2.28 4.36
CA PHE A 185 -12.31 -3.47 5.21
C PHE A 185 -11.56 -3.20 6.52
N GLY A 186 -10.93 -2.04 6.67
CA GLY A 186 -10.10 -1.72 7.85
C GLY A 186 -8.88 -2.65 8.00
N THR A 187 -8.45 -3.31 6.92
CA THR A 187 -7.34 -4.26 6.92
C THR A 187 -6.02 -3.54 7.16
N THR A 188 -5.17 -4.08 8.03
CA THR A 188 -3.79 -3.62 8.20
C THR A 188 -2.94 -4.13 7.04
N ILE A 189 -2.31 -3.24 6.29
CA ILE A 189 -1.53 -3.60 5.10
C ILE A 189 -0.04 -3.36 5.36
N VAL A 190 0.79 -4.35 5.07
CA VAL A 190 2.25 -4.20 4.99
C VAL A 190 2.69 -4.51 3.57
N LEU A 191 3.22 -3.51 2.89
CA LEU A 191 3.59 -3.59 1.48
C LEU A 191 5.09 -3.36 1.32
N VAL A 192 5.74 -4.19 0.52
CA VAL A 192 7.14 -4.01 0.14
C VAL A 192 7.22 -3.49 -1.29
N THR A 193 8.03 -2.47 -1.52
CA THR A 193 8.33 -1.93 -2.85
C THR A 193 9.77 -1.41 -2.93
N HIS A 194 10.25 -1.19 -4.13
CA HIS A 194 11.48 -0.44 -4.38
C HIS A 194 11.20 0.98 -4.91
N ASP A 195 9.93 1.33 -5.12
CA ASP A 195 9.47 2.61 -5.65
C ASP A 195 9.06 3.55 -4.50
N ILE A 196 9.80 4.66 -4.33
CA ILE A 196 9.56 5.63 -3.27
C ILE A 196 8.26 6.43 -3.50
N ASP A 197 7.90 6.68 -4.75
CA ASP A 197 6.69 7.42 -5.09
C ASP A 197 5.44 6.57 -4.79
N GLU A 198 5.52 5.26 -5.03
CA GLU A 198 4.52 4.29 -4.58
C GLU A 198 4.39 4.29 -3.05
N ALA A 199 5.53 4.27 -2.34
CA ALA A 199 5.54 4.28 -0.88
C ALA A 199 4.88 5.55 -0.31
N PHE A 200 5.13 6.70 -0.91
CA PHE A 200 4.55 7.97 -0.49
C PHE A 200 3.06 8.10 -0.85
N ARG A 201 2.67 7.54 -2.00
CA ARG A 201 1.27 7.53 -2.42
C ARG A 201 0.39 6.67 -1.52
N LEU A 202 0.89 5.50 -1.08
CA LEU A 202 0.08 4.50 -0.38
C LEU A 202 0.24 4.53 1.14
N GLY A 203 1.46 4.78 1.64
CA GLY A 203 1.79 4.57 3.03
C GLY A 203 1.28 5.66 3.97
N ASP A 204 0.60 5.27 5.02
CA ASP A 204 0.39 6.13 6.19
C ASP A 204 1.71 6.31 6.95
N ARG A 205 2.54 5.25 6.94
CA ARG A 205 3.93 5.25 7.39
C ARG A 205 4.82 4.48 6.41
N VAL A 206 6.06 4.91 6.31
CA VAL A 206 7.06 4.31 5.44
C VAL A 206 8.29 3.94 6.25
N ALA A 207 8.70 2.67 6.14
CA ALA A 207 9.94 2.15 6.71
C ALA A 207 11.01 2.12 5.62
N VAL A 208 12.03 2.94 5.75
CA VAL A 208 13.18 2.94 4.82
C VAL A 208 14.21 1.94 5.30
N MET A 209 14.45 0.89 4.49
CA MET A 209 15.43 -0.16 4.80
C MET A 209 16.70 -0.03 3.98
N SER A 210 17.84 -0.21 4.64
CA SER A 210 19.16 -0.36 4.01
C SER A 210 20.01 -1.34 4.81
N ASN A 211 20.75 -2.21 4.12
CA ASN A 211 21.67 -3.18 4.74
C ASN A 211 21.07 -3.98 5.92
N GLY A 212 19.82 -4.42 5.77
CA GLY A 212 19.12 -5.21 6.78
C GLY A 212 18.55 -4.42 7.95
N GLN A 213 18.72 -3.11 8.00
CA GLN A 213 18.24 -2.23 9.09
C GLN A 213 17.15 -1.29 8.59
N VAL A 214 16.24 -0.90 9.49
CA VAL A 214 15.31 0.22 9.28
C VAL A 214 16.02 1.49 9.72
N LEU A 215 16.30 2.39 8.77
CA LEU A 215 16.97 3.66 9.03
C LEU A 215 16.01 4.71 9.59
N GLN A 216 14.76 4.70 9.12
CA GLN A 216 13.68 5.57 9.62
C GLN A 216 12.33 4.92 9.34
N TYR A 217 11.39 5.07 10.27
CA TYR A 217 10.00 4.65 10.13
C TYR A 217 9.07 5.78 10.52
N ASP A 218 8.55 6.48 9.53
CA ASP A 218 7.78 7.69 9.76
C ASP A 218 6.72 7.95 8.68
N ARG A 219 5.99 9.07 8.81
CA ARG A 219 5.09 9.57 7.76
C ARG A 219 5.90 10.02 6.54
N PRO A 220 5.34 9.91 5.32
CA PRO A 220 6.01 10.39 4.10
C PRO A 220 6.55 11.82 4.19
N ALA A 221 5.81 12.75 4.80
CA ALA A 221 6.23 14.13 4.98
C ALA A 221 7.52 14.23 5.82
N GLU A 222 7.61 13.49 6.95
CA GLU A 222 8.79 13.48 7.82
C GLU A 222 10.04 12.95 7.11
N LEU A 223 9.89 11.94 6.26
CA LEU A 223 11.00 11.42 5.45
C LEU A 223 11.53 12.43 4.44
N LEU A 224 10.66 13.35 3.96
CA LEU A 224 11.03 14.41 3.04
C LEU A 224 11.68 15.60 3.75
N THR A 225 11.12 16.00 4.90
CA THR A 225 11.52 17.23 5.62
C THR A 225 12.64 16.98 6.63
N HIS A 226 12.60 15.82 7.32
CA HIS A 226 13.54 15.45 8.39
C HIS A 226 14.16 14.05 8.16
N PRO A 227 14.90 13.85 7.05
CA PRO A 227 15.55 12.57 6.78
C PRO A 227 16.63 12.27 7.82
N ALA A 228 16.51 11.14 8.53
CA ALA A 228 17.45 10.73 9.58
C ALA A 228 18.82 10.27 9.06
N ASP A 229 18.92 9.99 7.75
CA ASP A 229 20.14 9.48 7.11
C ASP A 229 20.30 10.08 5.69
N PRO A 230 21.53 10.39 5.24
CA PRO A 230 21.78 10.86 3.88
C PRO A 230 21.30 9.92 2.77
N PHE A 231 21.20 8.61 3.06
CA PHE A 231 20.63 7.65 2.13
C PHE A 231 19.15 7.94 1.85
N ILE A 232 18.37 8.30 2.88
CA ILE A 232 16.95 8.67 2.74
C ILE A 232 16.82 9.90 1.85
N SER A 233 17.66 10.93 2.06
CA SER A 233 17.69 12.11 1.22
C SER A 233 17.96 11.81 -0.26
N ARG A 234 18.86 10.86 -0.53
CA ARG A 234 19.13 10.41 -1.91
C ARG A 234 17.98 9.57 -2.49
N LEU A 235 17.39 8.70 -1.69
CA LEU A 235 16.29 7.83 -2.10
C LEU A 235 15.03 8.65 -2.44
N THR A 236 14.73 9.68 -1.64
CA THR A 236 13.58 10.54 -1.85
C THR A 236 13.77 11.54 -2.99
N GLY A 237 15.02 11.74 -3.45
CA GLY A 237 15.39 12.75 -4.46
C GLY A 237 15.45 14.16 -3.87
N THR A 238 16.42 14.96 -4.33
CA THR A 238 16.60 16.33 -3.85
C THR A 238 15.97 17.37 -4.76
N GLY A 239 15.78 17.04 -6.05
CA GLY A 239 15.32 17.98 -7.06
C GLY A 239 13.81 18.23 -7.09
N ASP A 240 13.02 17.29 -6.59
CA ASP A 240 11.56 17.32 -6.69
C ASP A 240 10.85 17.18 -5.32
N ARG A 241 11.57 17.42 -4.21
CA ARG A 241 11.02 17.31 -2.84
C ARG A 241 9.76 18.12 -2.63
N ALA A 242 9.76 19.37 -3.09
CA ALA A 242 8.60 20.26 -2.99
C ALA A 242 7.39 19.65 -3.72
N MET A 243 7.59 19.08 -4.91
CA MET A 243 6.51 18.45 -5.68
C MET A 243 5.99 17.16 -5.01
N LYS A 244 6.88 16.39 -4.39
CA LYS A 244 6.49 15.21 -3.61
C LYS A 244 5.72 15.63 -2.36
N LEU A 245 6.15 16.67 -1.65
CA LEU A 245 5.45 17.19 -0.49
C LEU A 245 4.04 17.68 -0.87
N LEU A 246 3.90 18.40 -1.98
CA LEU A 246 2.62 18.83 -2.53
C LEU A 246 1.71 17.66 -2.93
N SER A 247 2.28 16.52 -3.29
CA SER A 247 1.49 15.32 -3.60
C SER A 247 0.90 14.63 -2.38
N LEU A 248 1.36 14.97 -1.16
CA LEU A 248 0.88 14.38 0.10
C LEU A 248 -0.34 15.10 0.69
N THR A 249 -0.67 16.30 0.20
CA THR A 249 -1.78 17.12 0.72
C THR A 249 -2.83 17.29 -0.37
N THR A 250 -4.11 17.15 0.00
CA THR A 250 -5.21 17.39 -0.93
C THR A 250 -5.63 18.85 -0.97
N ALA A 251 -6.26 19.27 -2.06
CA ALA A 251 -6.84 20.61 -2.20
C ALA A 251 -7.87 20.86 -1.10
N GLY A 252 -8.67 19.86 -0.77
CA GLY A 252 -9.70 19.97 0.27
C GLY A 252 -9.15 20.18 1.68
N ASP A 253 -7.95 19.64 1.99
CA ASP A 253 -7.31 19.82 3.29
C ASP A 253 -6.60 21.18 3.41
N ALA A 254 -6.24 21.78 2.27
CA ALA A 254 -5.53 23.07 2.22
C ALA A 254 -6.45 24.26 1.89
N ALA A 255 -7.71 24.03 1.48
CA ALA A 255 -8.65 25.08 1.09
C ALA A 255 -8.95 26.04 2.23
N GLU A 256 -9.10 27.32 1.87
CA GLU A 256 -9.58 28.39 2.76
C GLU A 256 -11.03 28.74 2.42
N GLN A 257 -11.79 29.17 3.44
CA GLN A 257 -13.15 29.68 3.20
C GLN A 257 -13.09 31.00 2.43
N GLY A 258 -13.98 31.15 1.49
CA GLY A 258 -14.13 32.38 0.70
C GLY A 258 -14.45 32.08 -0.76
N PRO A 259 -15.03 33.06 -1.47
CA PRO A 259 -15.30 32.93 -2.89
C PRO A 259 -13.99 32.82 -3.66
N ALA A 260 -13.97 32.06 -4.73
CA ALA A 260 -12.83 31.91 -5.62
C ALA A 260 -13.23 32.24 -7.06
N ALA A 261 -12.29 32.80 -7.81
CA ALA A 261 -12.45 33.14 -9.22
C ALA A 261 -11.32 32.47 -10.04
N GLY A 262 -11.32 31.17 -10.12
CA GLY A 262 -10.28 30.42 -10.83
C GLY A 262 -10.79 29.06 -11.32
N PRO A 263 -9.93 28.25 -11.94
CA PRO A 263 -10.31 26.93 -12.40
C PRO A 263 -10.86 26.09 -11.25
N ALA A 264 -11.91 25.30 -11.55
CA ALA A 264 -12.49 24.38 -10.60
C ALA A 264 -11.59 23.14 -10.46
N VAL A 265 -11.21 22.80 -9.21
CA VAL A 265 -10.43 21.63 -8.88
C VAL A 265 -11.18 20.77 -7.87
N ALA A 266 -11.05 19.45 -7.94
CA ALA A 266 -11.67 18.55 -6.99
C ALA A 266 -10.99 18.67 -5.61
N ALA A 267 -11.75 18.57 -4.52
CA ALA A 267 -11.20 18.54 -3.16
C ALA A 267 -10.23 17.36 -2.94
N SER A 268 -10.38 16.28 -3.70
CA SER A 268 -9.49 15.12 -3.69
C SER A 268 -8.20 15.29 -4.50
N ALA A 269 -8.10 16.33 -5.36
CA ALA A 269 -6.90 16.61 -6.14
C ALA A 269 -5.73 16.96 -5.20
N THR A 270 -4.53 16.51 -5.54
CA THR A 270 -3.32 16.85 -4.80
C THR A 270 -2.91 18.30 -5.05
N LEU A 271 -2.20 18.93 -4.10
CA LEU A 271 -1.67 20.30 -4.32
C LEU A 271 -0.71 20.37 -5.50
N ARG A 272 -0.04 19.26 -5.86
CA ARG A 272 0.79 19.17 -7.06
C ARG A 272 -0.04 19.32 -8.33
N GLU A 273 -1.20 18.64 -8.41
CA GLU A 273 -2.13 18.77 -9.55
C GLU A 273 -2.69 20.20 -9.63
N VAL A 274 -3.13 20.75 -8.49
CA VAL A 274 -3.59 22.14 -8.43
C VAL A 274 -2.52 23.13 -8.87
N LEU A 275 -1.25 22.95 -8.44
CA LEU A 275 -0.15 23.79 -8.89
C LEU A 275 0.01 23.74 -10.41
N SER A 276 -0.07 22.54 -10.99
CA SER A 276 0.01 22.35 -12.44
C SER A 276 -1.11 23.12 -13.17
N ASP A 277 -2.35 23.02 -12.68
CA ASP A 277 -3.51 23.70 -13.29
C ASP A 277 -3.42 25.22 -13.17
N LEU A 278 -3.00 25.74 -12.01
CA LEU A 278 -2.79 27.18 -11.81
C LEU A 278 -1.69 27.74 -12.70
N VAL A 279 -0.55 27.04 -12.81
CA VAL A 279 0.55 27.46 -13.69
C VAL A 279 0.12 27.41 -15.16
N TRP A 280 -0.57 26.36 -15.57
CA TRP A 280 -1.01 26.19 -16.95
C TRP A 280 -2.06 27.21 -17.37
N SER A 281 -3.02 27.51 -16.48
CA SER A 281 -4.09 28.49 -16.74
C SER A 281 -3.66 29.94 -16.52
N GLY A 282 -2.53 30.19 -15.85
CA GLY A 282 -2.11 31.53 -15.41
C GLY A 282 -3.01 32.13 -14.33
N ALA A 283 -3.83 31.33 -13.67
CA ALA A 283 -4.76 31.78 -12.64
C ALA A 283 -4.04 31.94 -11.29
N PRO A 284 -4.36 32.99 -10.49
CA PRO A 284 -3.75 33.19 -9.18
C PRO A 284 -4.35 32.31 -8.08
N GLU A 285 -5.53 31.76 -8.33
CA GLU A 285 -6.26 30.90 -7.38
C GLU A 285 -7.17 29.91 -8.09
N ALA A 286 -7.58 28.85 -7.37
CA ALA A 286 -8.52 27.82 -7.82
C ALA A 286 -9.74 27.76 -6.90
N THR A 287 -10.90 27.38 -7.46
CA THR A 287 -12.11 27.04 -6.72
C THR A 287 -12.07 25.54 -6.38
N VAL A 288 -12.11 25.20 -5.08
CA VAL A 288 -12.11 23.81 -4.63
C VAL A 288 -13.55 23.31 -4.51
N LEU A 289 -13.88 22.22 -5.21
CA LEU A 289 -15.22 21.62 -5.22
C LEU A 289 -15.25 20.28 -4.50
N ASN A 290 -16.29 20.06 -3.70
CA ASN A 290 -16.62 18.75 -3.14
C ASN A 290 -17.09 17.78 -4.25
N ALA A 291 -17.21 16.50 -3.90
CA ALA A 291 -17.67 15.47 -4.84
C ALA A 291 -19.11 15.68 -5.36
N ASP A 292 -19.95 16.42 -4.62
CA ASP A 292 -21.30 16.80 -5.01
C ASP A 292 -21.35 18.09 -5.85
N GLY A 293 -20.21 18.69 -6.19
CA GLY A 293 -20.09 19.92 -6.98
C GLY A 293 -20.28 21.22 -6.17
N THR A 294 -20.49 21.15 -4.86
CA THR A 294 -20.58 22.34 -4.01
C THR A 294 -19.19 22.94 -3.76
N GLU A 295 -19.12 24.27 -3.65
CA GLU A 295 -17.87 24.95 -3.31
C GLU A 295 -17.46 24.63 -1.86
N ARG A 296 -16.21 24.17 -1.68
CA ARG A 296 -15.58 23.96 -0.39
C ARG A 296 -14.80 25.19 0.05
N GLY A 297 -14.26 25.94 -0.89
CA GLY A 297 -13.45 27.12 -0.65
C GLY A 297 -12.50 27.43 -1.78
N ARG A 298 -11.49 28.25 -1.50
CA ARG A 298 -10.46 28.66 -2.47
C ARG A 298 -9.07 28.19 -2.08
N LEU A 299 -8.20 28.16 -3.07
CA LEU A 299 -6.80 27.79 -2.88
C LEU A 299 -5.92 28.71 -3.74
N THR A 300 -5.16 29.60 -3.12
CA THR A 300 -4.27 30.55 -3.82
C THR A 300 -2.95 29.88 -4.18
N LEU A 301 -2.30 30.34 -5.25
CA LEU A 301 -0.98 29.88 -5.68
C LEU A 301 0.06 30.01 -4.55
N ASP A 302 0.07 31.14 -3.84
CA ASP A 302 1.01 31.37 -2.72
C ASP A 302 0.84 30.33 -1.61
N ARG A 303 -0.41 29.96 -1.30
CA ARG A 303 -0.71 28.94 -0.30
C ARG A 303 -0.25 27.56 -0.76
N VAL A 304 -0.45 27.22 -2.04
CA VAL A 304 0.05 25.96 -2.60
C VAL A 304 1.58 25.94 -2.49
N LEU A 305 2.27 27.00 -2.90
CA LEU A 305 3.73 27.09 -2.83
C LEU A 305 4.27 27.03 -1.39
N ALA A 306 3.57 27.64 -0.43
CA ALA A 306 3.92 27.55 0.98
C ALA A 306 3.90 26.10 1.50
N ARG A 307 2.93 25.28 1.07
CA ARG A 307 2.84 23.86 1.44
C ARG A 307 3.91 22.96 0.81
N GLY A 308 4.63 23.44 -0.19
CA GLY A 308 5.78 22.75 -0.78
C GLY A 308 7.10 23.00 -0.04
N ARG A 309 7.08 23.71 1.10
CA ARG A 309 8.25 23.99 1.93
C ARG A 309 8.22 23.15 3.21
N PRO A 310 9.39 22.78 3.77
CA PRO A 310 9.43 22.23 5.13
C PRO A 310 8.96 23.30 6.12
N ASP A 311 8.23 22.86 7.16
CA ASP A 311 7.79 23.69 8.29
C ASP A 311 9.00 24.15 9.10
#